data_61d8f0bc0f4fc2ec6a847782558a9a40
#
_entry.id   61d8f0bc0f4fc2ec6a847782558a9a40
#
_cell.length_a   1.000
_cell.length_b   1.000
_cell.length_c   1.000
_cell.angle_alpha   90.00
_cell.angle_beta   90.00
_cell.angle_gamma   90.00
#
_symmetry.space_group_name_H-M   'P 1'
#
loop_
_entity.id
_entity.type
_entity.pdbx_description
1 polymer ?
#
loop_
_entity_poly.entity_id
_entity_poly.type
_entity_poly.pdbx_seq_one_letter_code
_entity_poly.pdbx_strand_id
1 'polypeptide(L)'
;MPKGVSTTKASFSDNDAVKYTSKGGDDAWPSKDYLNLWVCKLGGGLLGYAQFPGGKAATDGVVITFNGFGTTGTAKAPYNLGRSATHEIGHWLNLRHIWGDDGTKCTGSDLVGDTPNQAGQHFGCPKFPFVSCTNGPNGDMFMNYMDYTDDRCMFMFTNGQKDRMYATLVTGGAHHSVTISGKCASQVVSISKNAVIPNLLSVSPNPVNAGTAAVSFKLDKAAQVQLIISDVYGNTVSFINAGNQVIGEHQIRPSEVARLGNGVYVIKLIASGQQLGTTRFVVNK
;
A
#
# COMPACT_ATOMS: atom_id res chain seq x y z
N MET A 1 -12.40 8.12 1.74
CA MET A 1 -13.35 7.00 1.93
C MET A 1 -13.80 6.48 0.56
N PRO A 2 -14.05 5.19 0.37
CA PRO A 2 -14.60 4.70 -0.90
C PRO A 2 -15.98 5.34 -1.16
N LYS A 3 -16.26 5.65 -2.42
CA LYS A 3 -17.53 6.19 -2.86
C LYS A 3 -18.39 5.06 -3.42
N GLY A 4 -19.57 4.85 -2.84
CA GLY A 4 -20.57 3.94 -3.40
C GLY A 4 -21.33 4.63 -4.53
N VAL A 5 -21.45 3.96 -5.68
CA VAL A 5 -22.17 4.47 -6.85
C VAL A 5 -23.27 3.49 -7.23
N SER A 6 -24.50 3.98 -7.35
CA SER A 6 -25.63 3.20 -7.88
C SER A 6 -25.62 3.25 -9.40
N THR A 7 -25.76 2.09 -10.03
CA THR A 7 -25.84 1.98 -11.49
C THR A 7 -26.91 1.00 -11.92
N THR A 8 -27.50 1.25 -13.07
CA THR A 8 -28.42 0.32 -13.75
C THR A 8 -27.70 -0.69 -14.66
N LYS A 9 -26.38 -0.56 -14.80
CA LYS A 9 -25.57 -1.48 -15.61
C LYS A 9 -25.38 -2.81 -14.89
N ALA A 10 -25.73 -3.89 -15.57
CA ALA A 10 -25.53 -5.24 -15.04
C ALA A 10 -24.06 -5.64 -14.95
N SER A 11 -23.21 -5.13 -15.88
CA SER A 11 -21.78 -5.31 -15.93
C SER A 11 -21.12 -4.26 -16.84
N PHE A 12 -19.80 -4.12 -16.71
CA PHE A 12 -18.95 -3.31 -17.58
C PHE A 12 -17.96 -4.21 -18.32
N SER A 13 -17.38 -3.69 -19.40
CA SER A 13 -16.26 -4.29 -20.14
C SER A 13 -15.01 -3.40 -20.01
N ASP A 14 -13.95 -3.75 -20.72
CA ASP A 14 -12.67 -3.02 -20.79
C ASP A 14 -12.69 -1.77 -21.68
N ASN A 15 -13.87 -1.24 -21.97
CA ASN A 15 -14.09 -0.07 -22.84
C ASN A 15 -14.14 1.27 -22.09
N ASP A 16 -13.68 1.31 -20.86
CA ASP A 16 -13.68 2.48 -19.97
C ASP A 16 -15.06 3.07 -19.62
N ALA A 17 -16.17 2.41 -19.95
CA ALA A 17 -17.51 2.94 -19.62
C ALA A 17 -17.71 3.11 -18.10
N VAL A 18 -17.08 2.26 -17.27
CA VAL A 18 -17.14 2.35 -15.81
C VAL A 18 -16.49 3.64 -15.26
N LYS A 19 -15.60 4.26 -16.03
CA LYS A 19 -14.86 5.48 -15.68
C LYS A 19 -15.62 6.77 -16.03
N TYR A 20 -16.89 6.69 -16.43
CA TYR A 20 -17.69 7.84 -16.82
C TYR A 20 -19.10 7.76 -16.24
N THR A 21 -19.51 8.78 -15.50
CA THR A 21 -20.87 8.93 -14.97
C THR A 21 -21.92 8.89 -16.10
N SER A 22 -21.61 9.54 -17.23
CA SER A 22 -22.48 9.57 -18.42
C SER A 22 -22.73 8.21 -19.06
N LYS A 23 -21.90 7.20 -18.74
CA LYS A 23 -22.01 5.82 -19.24
C LYS A 23 -22.48 4.83 -18.16
N GLY A 24 -22.93 5.35 -17.01
CA GLY A 24 -23.40 4.55 -15.88
C GLY A 24 -22.32 4.11 -14.89
N GLY A 25 -21.11 4.63 -15.03
CA GLY A 25 -20.01 4.48 -14.08
C GLY A 25 -19.84 5.69 -13.18
N ASP A 26 -18.61 6.05 -12.84
CA ASP A 26 -18.26 7.23 -12.05
C ASP A 26 -16.98 7.88 -12.58
N ASP A 27 -16.98 9.20 -12.68
CA ASP A 27 -15.85 9.96 -13.20
C ASP A 27 -14.64 9.86 -12.26
N ALA A 28 -13.44 9.90 -12.85
CA ALA A 28 -12.19 9.87 -12.12
C ALA A 28 -12.06 11.06 -11.16
N TRP A 29 -11.52 10.84 -10.00
CA TRP A 29 -10.93 11.91 -9.20
C TRP A 29 -9.65 12.41 -9.87
N PRO A 30 -9.18 13.64 -9.57
CA PRO A 30 -7.99 14.19 -10.21
C PRO A 30 -6.79 13.23 -10.12
N SER A 31 -6.36 12.70 -11.26
CA SER A 31 -5.30 11.67 -11.32
C SER A 31 -3.93 12.18 -10.87
N LYS A 32 -3.72 13.49 -10.85
CA LYS A 32 -2.52 14.10 -10.25
C LYS A 32 -2.46 13.95 -8.72
N ASP A 33 -3.60 13.69 -8.07
CA ASP A 33 -3.71 13.60 -6.62
C ASP A 33 -4.03 12.18 -6.13
N TYR A 34 -4.59 11.33 -7.00
CA TYR A 34 -5.13 10.02 -6.62
C TYR A 34 -4.81 8.95 -7.65
N LEU A 35 -4.49 7.75 -7.17
CA LEU A 35 -4.72 6.53 -7.96
C LEU A 35 -6.22 6.21 -7.88
N ASN A 36 -6.92 6.30 -9.02
CA ASN A 36 -8.31 5.91 -9.09
C ASN A 36 -8.44 4.38 -9.20
N LEU A 37 -9.38 3.84 -8.45
CA LEU A 37 -9.68 2.42 -8.47
C LEU A 37 -11.19 2.22 -8.53
N TRP A 38 -11.66 1.64 -9.64
CA TRP A 38 -13.06 1.30 -9.84
C TRP A 38 -13.28 -0.18 -9.55
N VAL A 39 -14.21 -0.48 -8.66
CA VAL A 39 -14.60 -1.85 -8.33
C VAL A 39 -16.03 -2.07 -8.82
N CYS A 40 -16.21 -2.97 -9.77
CA CYS A 40 -17.47 -3.21 -10.44
C CYS A 40 -17.63 -4.69 -10.82
N LYS A 41 -18.75 -5.07 -11.44
CA LYS A 41 -18.87 -6.34 -12.13
C LYS A 41 -18.30 -6.19 -13.53
N LEU A 42 -17.19 -6.87 -13.82
CA LEU A 42 -16.70 -7.01 -15.19
C LEU A 42 -17.32 -8.23 -15.86
N GLY A 43 -17.63 -8.09 -17.14
CA GLY A 43 -18.13 -9.17 -17.99
C GLY A 43 -17.00 -10.03 -18.57
N GLY A 44 -17.35 -11.14 -19.23
CA GLY A 44 -16.40 -11.94 -19.99
C GLY A 44 -15.33 -12.67 -19.16
N GLY A 45 -15.48 -12.79 -17.84
CA GLY A 45 -14.50 -13.42 -16.97
C GLY A 45 -13.27 -12.54 -16.67
N LEU A 46 -13.29 -11.27 -17.08
CA LEU A 46 -12.20 -10.33 -16.85
C LEU A 46 -12.06 -10.02 -15.34
N LEU A 47 -10.86 -10.13 -14.81
CA LEU A 47 -10.56 -9.83 -13.39
C LEU A 47 -10.25 -8.36 -13.15
N GLY A 48 -9.60 -7.69 -14.12
CA GLY A 48 -9.27 -6.29 -14.05
C GLY A 48 -8.70 -5.77 -15.36
N TYR A 49 -8.41 -4.48 -15.39
CA TYR A 49 -7.56 -3.84 -16.39
C TYR A 49 -7.05 -2.50 -15.86
N ALA A 50 -5.94 -2.05 -16.38
CA ALA A 50 -5.29 -0.81 -16.00
C ALA A 50 -4.97 0.08 -17.19
N GLN A 51 -4.90 1.38 -16.96
CA GLN A 51 -4.29 2.30 -17.92
C GLN A 51 -2.79 2.37 -17.64
N PHE A 52 -1.98 2.14 -18.69
CA PHE A 52 -0.54 2.39 -18.61
C PHE A 52 -0.22 3.89 -18.48
N PRO A 53 0.97 4.23 -17.92
CA PRO A 53 1.40 5.62 -17.77
C PRO A 53 1.34 6.41 -19.09
N GLY A 54 0.96 7.70 -19.00
CA GLY A 54 0.89 8.60 -20.16
C GLY A 54 -0.45 8.60 -20.90
N GLY A 55 -1.45 7.87 -20.43
CA GLY A 55 -2.82 7.92 -20.94
C GLY A 55 -3.60 9.16 -20.49
N LYS A 56 -4.90 9.19 -20.80
CA LYS A 56 -5.78 10.33 -20.46
C LYS A 56 -6.04 10.40 -18.95
N ALA A 57 -5.97 11.58 -18.36
CA ALA A 57 -6.25 11.81 -16.94
C ALA A 57 -7.66 11.36 -16.51
N ALA A 58 -8.65 11.46 -17.40
CA ALA A 58 -10.02 11.06 -17.12
C ALA A 58 -10.22 9.53 -17.00
N THR A 59 -9.26 8.73 -17.47
CA THR A 59 -9.33 7.27 -17.41
C THR A 59 -8.16 6.66 -16.65
N ASP A 60 -7.33 7.50 -16.02
CA ASP A 60 -6.13 7.08 -15.30
C ASP A 60 -6.49 6.34 -14.01
N GLY A 61 -6.00 5.12 -13.92
CA GLY A 61 -6.24 4.23 -12.79
C GLY A 61 -6.51 2.79 -13.21
N VAL A 62 -7.06 2.01 -12.27
CA VAL A 62 -7.30 0.57 -12.42
C VAL A 62 -8.77 0.22 -12.21
N VAL A 63 -9.22 -0.81 -12.88
CA VAL A 63 -10.57 -1.37 -12.74
C VAL A 63 -10.45 -2.82 -12.31
N ILE A 64 -11.18 -3.22 -11.27
CA ILE A 64 -11.13 -4.59 -10.73
C ILE A 64 -12.55 -5.14 -10.61
N THR A 65 -12.74 -6.40 -10.97
CA THR A 65 -14.02 -7.06 -10.69
C THR A 65 -14.17 -7.29 -9.19
N PHE A 66 -15.37 -7.07 -8.64
CA PHE A 66 -15.58 -7.19 -7.19
C PHE A 66 -15.30 -8.60 -6.65
N ASN A 67 -15.42 -9.64 -7.48
CA ASN A 67 -15.10 -11.02 -7.10
C ASN A 67 -13.59 -11.29 -6.98
N GLY A 68 -12.74 -10.45 -7.58
CA GLY A 68 -11.27 -10.51 -7.49
C GLY A 68 -10.67 -9.39 -6.64
N PHE A 69 -11.51 -8.64 -5.90
CA PHE A 69 -11.05 -7.49 -5.11
C PHE A 69 -11.03 -7.79 -3.62
N GLY A 70 -9.86 -7.62 -3.00
CA GLY A 70 -9.70 -7.79 -1.56
C GLY A 70 -9.59 -9.27 -1.13
N THR A 71 -9.82 -9.50 0.17
CA THR A 71 -9.65 -10.82 0.81
C THR A 71 -10.90 -11.28 1.55
N THR A 72 -11.95 -10.47 1.56
CA THR A 72 -13.22 -10.72 2.26
C THR A 72 -14.40 -10.27 1.40
N GLY A 73 -15.62 -10.42 1.90
CA GLY A 73 -16.82 -9.96 1.23
C GLY A 73 -17.16 -10.78 -0.02
N THR A 74 -17.10 -10.15 -1.19
CA THR A 74 -17.46 -10.79 -2.47
C THR A 74 -16.29 -11.50 -3.16
N ALA A 75 -15.07 -11.40 -2.62
CA ALA A 75 -13.90 -12.06 -3.18
C ALA A 75 -14.08 -13.59 -3.22
N LYS A 76 -13.74 -14.21 -4.36
CA LYS A 76 -13.94 -15.65 -4.61
C LYS A 76 -12.65 -16.32 -5.05
N ALA A 77 -12.39 -17.50 -4.47
CA ALA A 77 -11.29 -18.34 -4.95
C ALA A 77 -11.46 -18.67 -6.46
N PRO A 78 -10.36 -18.75 -7.21
CA PRO A 78 -8.96 -18.71 -6.76
C PRO A 78 -8.37 -17.27 -6.64
N TYR A 79 -9.16 -16.21 -6.87
CA TYR A 79 -8.71 -14.81 -6.95
C TYR A 79 -9.17 -13.99 -5.73
N ASN A 80 -8.98 -14.53 -4.53
CA ASN A 80 -9.51 -13.97 -3.28
C ASN A 80 -8.45 -13.54 -2.26
N LEU A 81 -7.21 -13.28 -2.70
CA LEU A 81 -6.14 -12.75 -1.85
C LEU A 81 -5.67 -11.36 -2.31
N GLY A 82 -6.44 -10.69 -3.17
CA GLY A 82 -6.19 -9.33 -3.64
C GLY A 82 -5.12 -9.20 -4.72
N ARG A 83 -4.70 -10.31 -5.34
CA ARG A 83 -3.60 -10.29 -6.32
C ARG A 83 -4.01 -9.68 -7.67
N SER A 84 -5.29 -9.77 -8.04
CA SER A 84 -5.79 -9.05 -9.22
C SER A 84 -5.54 -7.55 -9.11
N ALA A 85 -5.82 -6.93 -7.96
CA ALA A 85 -5.52 -5.51 -7.76
C ALA A 85 -4.00 -5.23 -7.77
N THR A 86 -3.18 -6.12 -7.19
CA THR A 86 -1.72 -6.02 -7.23
C THR A 86 -1.21 -6.06 -8.68
N HIS A 87 -1.75 -6.94 -9.51
CA HIS A 87 -1.44 -7.09 -10.92
C HIS A 87 -1.76 -5.80 -11.71
N GLU A 88 -2.99 -5.30 -11.59
CA GLU A 88 -3.42 -4.10 -12.31
C GLU A 88 -2.66 -2.84 -11.87
N ILE A 89 -2.32 -2.72 -10.58
CA ILE A 89 -1.45 -1.63 -10.10
C ILE A 89 -0.03 -1.78 -10.69
N GLY A 90 0.45 -3.01 -10.90
CA GLY A 90 1.69 -3.26 -11.63
C GLY A 90 1.67 -2.64 -13.04
N HIS A 91 0.59 -2.85 -13.81
CA HIS A 91 0.40 -2.22 -15.12
C HIS A 91 0.31 -0.68 -15.04
N TRP A 92 -0.45 -0.16 -14.08
CA TRP A 92 -0.52 1.27 -13.85
C TRP A 92 0.86 1.86 -13.54
N LEU A 93 1.74 1.10 -12.87
CA LEU A 93 3.14 1.45 -12.62
C LEU A 93 4.10 1.01 -13.73
N ASN A 94 3.60 0.78 -14.96
CA ASN A 94 4.38 0.48 -16.16
C ASN A 94 4.97 -0.94 -16.26
N LEU A 95 4.52 -1.90 -15.47
CA LEU A 95 4.90 -3.30 -15.69
C LEU A 95 4.09 -3.91 -16.82
N ARG A 96 4.71 -4.76 -17.62
CA ARG A 96 4.08 -5.60 -18.64
C ARG A 96 3.91 -7.01 -18.09
N HIS A 97 3.11 -7.81 -18.75
CA HIS A 97 3.05 -9.24 -18.45
C HIS A 97 4.44 -9.86 -18.64
N ILE A 98 4.78 -10.78 -17.75
CA ILE A 98 6.12 -11.37 -17.69
C ILE A 98 6.51 -12.17 -18.94
N TRP A 99 5.53 -12.66 -19.73
CA TRP A 99 5.78 -13.36 -21.00
C TRP A 99 5.90 -12.39 -22.20
N GLY A 100 5.75 -11.07 -21.99
CA GLY A 100 5.91 -10.07 -23.04
C GLY A 100 4.84 -10.05 -24.11
N ASP A 101 3.68 -10.68 -23.87
CA ASP A 101 2.46 -10.66 -24.72
C ASP A 101 2.66 -11.19 -26.16
N ASP A 102 3.66 -12.03 -26.40
CA ASP A 102 3.94 -12.62 -27.70
C ASP A 102 3.31 -14.03 -27.90
N GLY A 103 2.41 -14.42 -27.02
CA GLY A 103 1.85 -15.76 -26.95
C GLY A 103 2.89 -16.76 -26.44
N THR A 104 3.17 -17.82 -27.20
CA THR A 104 4.10 -18.88 -26.80
C THR A 104 5.45 -18.82 -27.50
N LYS A 105 5.82 -17.67 -28.10
CA LYS A 105 6.98 -17.58 -29.00
C LYS A 105 8.33 -17.45 -28.28
N CYS A 106 8.37 -17.16 -26.99
CA CYS A 106 9.60 -16.94 -26.23
C CYS A 106 10.47 -15.76 -26.73
N THR A 107 9.90 -14.85 -27.51
CA THR A 107 10.58 -13.69 -28.07
C THR A 107 10.09 -12.37 -27.48
N GLY A 108 8.98 -12.41 -26.74
CA GLY A 108 8.43 -11.26 -26.05
C GLY A 108 9.34 -10.76 -24.95
N SER A 109 9.12 -9.51 -24.56
CA SER A 109 9.86 -8.90 -23.46
C SER A 109 8.93 -8.02 -22.63
N ASP A 110 8.97 -8.20 -21.33
CA ASP A 110 8.34 -7.30 -20.36
C ASP A 110 9.19 -6.05 -20.07
N LEU A 111 10.35 -5.92 -20.73
CA LEU A 111 11.34 -4.86 -20.57
C LEU A 111 11.96 -4.81 -19.17
N VAL A 112 12.12 -5.97 -18.52
CA VAL A 112 12.78 -6.16 -17.23
C VAL A 112 13.86 -7.22 -17.38
N GLY A 113 15.07 -6.95 -16.92
CA GLY A 113 16.22 -7.82 -17.19
C GLY A 113 16.39 -9.00 -16.24
N ASP A 114 15.66 -9.02 -15.11
CA ASP A 114 15.73 -10.08 -14.10
C ASP A 114 14.47 -10.96 -14.06
N THR A 115 13.63 -10.87 -15.09
CA THR A 115 12.52 -11.77 -15.37
C THR A 115 12.91 -12.69 -16.54
N PRO A 116 12.81 -14.03 -16.39
CA PRO A 116 13.09 -14.93 -17.48
C PRO A 116 11.99 -14.89 -18.56
N ASN A 117 12.35 -15.02 -19.83
CA ASN A 117 11.36 -15.24 -20.86
C ASN A 117 10.58 -16.52 -20.60
N GLN A 118 9.27 -16.49 -20.80
CA GLN A 118 8.39 -17.65 -20.67
C GLN A 118 7.37 -17.74 -21.80
N ALA A 119 6.90 -18.95 -22.09
CA ALA A 119 5.96 -19.21 -23.18
C ALA A 119 4.52 -19.02 -22.72
N GLY A 120 4.09 -17.75 -22.68
CA GLY A 120 2.72 -17.39 -22.35
C GLY A 120 2.44 -17.31 -20.83
N GLN A 121 1.17 -17.10 -20.53
CA GLN A 121 0.66 -17.01 -19.18
C GLN A 121 0.44 -18.39 -18.55
N HIS A 122 0.49 -18.45 -17.22
CA HIS A 122 0.14 -19.62 -16.44
C HIS A 122 -1.20 -19.44 -15.73
N PHE A 123 -1.90 -20.55 -15.52
CA PHE A 123 -3.13 -20.62 -14.74
C PHE A 123 -3.00 -21.68 -13.65
N GLY A 124 -3.82 -21.61 -12.62
CA GLY A 124 -3.75 -22.51 -11.47
C GLY A 124 -2.47 -22.26 -10.66
N CYS A 125 -1.87 -23.34 -10.16
CA CYS A 125 -0.60 -23.30 -9.43
C CYS A 125 0.38 -24.28 -10.05
N PRO A 126 1.22 -23.88 -11.01
CA PRO A 126 2.23 -24.75 -11.60
C PRO A 126 3.21 -25.30 -10.57
N LYS A 127 3.79 -26.46 -10.87
CA LYS A 127 4.83 -27.06 -10.04
C LYS A 127 6.19 -26.49 -10.42
N PHE A 128 6.92 -26.00 -9.43
CA PHE A 128 8.29 -25.51 -9.64
C PHE A 128 9.30 -26.67 -9.71
N PRO A 129 10.33 -26.61 -10.60
CA PRO A 129 10.48 -25.65 -11.68
C PRO A 129 9.55 -25.95 -12.86
N PHE A 130 9.06 -24.91 -13.52
CA PHE A 130 8.34 -25.00 -14.80
C PHE A 130 9.20 -24.35 -15.88
N VAL A 131 9.67 -25.10 -16.87
CA VAL A 131 10.61 -24.62 -17.89
C VAL A 131 9.92 -24.60 -19.25
N SER A 132 9.85 -23.44 -19.88
CA SER A 132 9.24 -23.30 -21.21
C SER A 132 10.20 -22.74 -22.28
N CYS A 133 10.90 -21.66 -22.03
CA CYS A 133 11.69 -20.94 -23.01
C CYS A 133 13.20 -21.07 -22.80
N THR A 134 13.76 -22.27 -22.69
CA THR A 134 15.19 -22.48 -22.44
C THR A 134 15.73 -21.70 -21.23
N ASN A 135 14.88 -21.41 -20.26
CA ASN A 135 15.13 -20.59 -19.07
C ASN A 135 15.48 -21.45 -17.83
N GLY A 136 15.93 -22.70 -18.04
CA GLY A 136 16.41 -23.55 -16.96
C GLY A 136 17.66 -22.97 -16.27
N PRO A 137 17.97 -23.46 -15.04
CA PRO A 137 17.27 -24.52 -14.31
C PRO A 137 16.04 -24.06 -13.54
N ASN A 138 15.86 -22.75 -13.31
CA ASN A 138 14.79 -22.20 -12.47
C ASN A 138 13.45 -22.11 -13.20
N GLY A 139 13.47 -21.94 -14.53
CA GLY A 139 12.27 -21.90 -15.36
C GLY A 139 11.48 -20.60 -15.25
N ASP A 140 10.20 -20.72 -15.57
CA ASP A 140 9.25 -19.61 -15.62
C ASP A 140 8.95 -19.08 -14.22
N MET A 141 8.83 -17.77 -14.11
CA MET A 141 8.54 -17.10 -12.85
C MET A 141 7.02 -16.96 -12.61
N PHE A 142 6.30 -18.08 -12.71
CA PHE A 142 4.84 -18.12 -12.59
C PHE A 142 4.29 -17.60 -11.26
N MET A 143 5.13 -17.47 -10.22
CA MET A 143 4.78 -16.86 -8.92
C MET A 143 4.82 -15.33 -8.93
N ASN A 144 5.20 -14.71 -10.05
CA ASN A 144 5.25 -13.26 -10.20
C ASN A 144 3.84 -12.68 -10.30
N TYR A 145 3.61 -11.51 -9.70
CA TYR A 145 2.31 -10.84 -9.78
C TYR A 145 1.90 -10.44 -11.20
N MET A 146 2.82 -10.42 -12.16
CA MET A 146 2.53 -10.12 -13.57
C MET A 146 2.27 -11.37 -14.42
N ASP A 147 2.05 -12.53 -13.81
CA ASP A 147 1.48 -13.72 -14.44
C ASP A 147 -0.03 -13.84 -14.12
N TYR A 148 -0.70 -14.94 -14.53
CA TYR A 148 -2.13 -15.21 -14.37
C TYR A 148 -2.45 -16.40 -13.47
N THR A 149 -1.52 -16.83 -12.63
CA THR A 149 -1.71 -17.92 -11.68
C THR A 149 -2.74 -17.57 -10.60
N ASP A 150 -3.21 -18.58 -9.88
CA ASP A 150 -4.07 -18.39 -8.71
C ASP A 150 -3.40 -17.47 -7.68
N ASP A 151 -4.17 -16.64 -7.02
CA ASP A 151 -3.67 -15.68 -6.01
C ASP A 151 -2.76 -16.32 -4.97
N ARG A 152 -3.06 -17.57 -4.54
CA ARG A 152 -2.26 -18.31 -3.55
C ARG A 152 -0.84 -18.63 -4.01
N CYS A 153 -0.58 -18.56 -5.32
CA CYS A 153 0.70 -18.89 -5.93
C CYS A 153 1.50 -17.65 -6.33
N MET A 154 0.89 -16.48 -6.26
CA MET A 154 1.52 -15.18 -6.54
C MET A 154 2.03 -14.53 -5.26
N PHE A 155 3.32 -14.19 -5.21
CA PHE A 155 3.91 -13.59 -4.01
C PHE A 155 5.10 -12.67 -4.25
N MET A 156 5.44 -12.31 -5.50
CA MET A 156 6.63 -11.49 -5.74
C MET A 156 6.56 -10.56 -6.94
N PHE A 157 7.28 -9.47 -6.83
CA PHE A 157 7.90 -8.71 -7.91
C PHE A 157 9.43 -8.88 -7.82
N THR A 158 10.13 -8.73 -8.94
CA THR A 158 11.60 -8.71 -8.97
C THR A 158 12.14 -7.33 -8.60
N ASN A 159 13.45 -7.22 -8.40
CA ASN A 159 14.09 -5.93 -8.20
C ASN A 159 14.01 -5.03 -9.44
N GLY A 160 14.18 -5.59 -10.62
CA GLY A 160 14.02 -4.85 -11.88
C GLY A 160 12.59 -4.35 -12.09
N GLN A 161 11.58 -5.15 -11.74
CA GLN A 161 10.19 -4.70 -11.75
C GLN A 161 9.96 -3.57 -10.74
N LYS A 162 10.48 -3.68 -9.51
CA LYS A 162 10.43 -2.61 -8.51
C LYS A 162 11.06 -1.30 -9.04
N ASP A 163 12.23 -1.38 -9.65
CA ASP A 163 12.92 -0.21 -10.17
C ASP A 163 12.14 0.43 -11.34
N ARG A 164 11.53 -0.39 -12.21
CA ARG A 164 10.66 0.07 -13.28
C ARG A 164 9.40 0.75 -12.77
N MET A 165 8.73 0.18 -11.74
CA MET A 165 7.59 0.82 -11.08
C MET A 165 8.01 2.15 -10.42
N TYR A 166 9.13 2.16 -9.71
CA TYR A 166 9.63 3.34 -9.01
C TYR A 166 9.96 4.48 -9.96
N ALA A 167 10.45 4.19 -11.16
CA ALA A 167 10.72 5.19 -12.19
C ALA A 167 9.48 6.01 -12.58
N THR A 168 8.27 5.49 -12.41
CA THR A 168 7.03 6.24 -12.66
C THR A 168 6.71 7.26 -11.55
N LEU A 169 7.25 7.08 -10.36
CA LEU A 169 6.93 7.83 -9.14
C LEU A 169 7.96 8.93 -8.81
N VAL A 170 9.18 8.85 -9.35
CA VAL A 170 10.23 9.86 -9.12
C VAL A 170 10.00 11.11 -9.96
N THR A 171 10.72 12.19 -9.66
CA THR A 171 10.66 13.45 -10.43
C THR A 171 10.84 13.18 -11.93
N GLY A 172 9.87 13.65 -12.73
CA GLY A 172 9.80 13.40 -14.18
C GLY A 172 9.04 12.11 -14.55
N GLY A 173 8.72 11.25 -13.60
CA GLY A 173 7.87 10.08 -13.82
C GLY A 173 6.39 10.44 -13.99
N ALA A 174 5.65 9.61 -14.72
CA ALA A 174 4.26 9.90 -15.11
C ALA A 174 3.30 10.05 -13.92
N HIS A 175 3.58 9.39 -12.80
CA HIS A 175 2.75 9.42 -11.59
C HIS A 175 3.43 10.16 -10.41
N HIS A 176 4.50 10.91 -10.69
CA HIS A 176 5.19 11.68 -9.64
C HIS A 176 4.25 12.61 -8.87
N SER A 177 3.28 13.22 -9.54
CA SER A 177 2.32 14.14 -8.92
C SER A 177 1.52 13.50 -7.77
N VAL A 178 1.21 12.22 -7.85
CA VAL A 178 0.50 11.48 -6.79
C VAL A 178 1.34 11.43 -5.51
N THR A 179 2.66 11.28 -5.63
CA THR A 179 3.57 11.17 -4.47
C THR A 179 3.71 12.49 -3.71
N ILE A 180 3.45 13.61 -4.35
CA ILE A 180 3.57 14.96 -3.77
C ILE A 180 2.21 15.65 -3.60
N SER A 181 1.10 14.94 -3.83
CA SER A 181 -0.26 15.51 -3.86
C SER A 181 -0.72 16.10 -2.51
N GLY A 182 -0.10 15.73 -1.41
CA GLY A 182 -0.51 16.16 -0.06
C GLY A 182 -1.86 15.57 0.40
N LYS A 183 -2.58 14.80 -0.44
CA LYS A 183 -3.89 14.19 -0.09
C LYS A 183 -3.76 13.05 0.91
N CYS A 184 -2.60 12.39 0.95
CA CYS A 184 -2.26 11.40 1.96
C CYS A 184 -1.58 12.04 3.20
N ALA A 185 -1.22 13.31 3.13
CA ALA A 185 -0.87 14.04 4.34
C ALA A 185 -2.11 14.01 5.22
N SER A 186 -2.03 13.40 6.40
CA SER A 186 -3.01 13.63 7.45
C SER A 186 -3.30 15.11 7.44
N GLN A 187 -4.58 15.51 7.53
CA GLN A 187 -4.92 16.90 7.79
C GLN A 187 -4.23 17.26 9.11
N VAL A 188 -2.95 17.58 9.01
CA VAL A 188 -2.27 18.31 10.05
C VAL A 188 -2.93 19.66 9.97
N VAL A 189 -3.93 19.86 10.82
CA VAL A 189 -4.46 21.20 11.09
C VAL A 189 -3.23 22.06 11.21
N SER A 190 -3.06 22.98 10.28
CA SER A 190 -1.84 23.75 10.02
C SER A 190 -1.09 24.09 11.32
N ILE A 191 -0.08 23.29 11.62
CA ILE A 191 1.03 23.77 12.42
C ILE A 191 1.82 24.62 11.43
N SER A 192 1.80 25.91 11.67
CA SER A 192 2.60 26.91 10.96
C SER A 192 3.97 26.33 10.61
N LYS A 193 4.41 26.48 9.34
CA LYS A 193 5.67 25.96 8.78
C LYS A 193 6.95 26.49 9.46
N ASN A 194 6.89 26.97 10.68
CA ASN A 194 8.00 27.61 11.41
C ASN A 194 8.28 26.98 12.77
N ALA A 195 8.05 25.69 12.95
CA ALA A 195 8.67 24.97 14.06
C ALA A 195 8.89 23.51 13.67
N VAL A 196 10.04 23.19 13.10
CA VAL A 196 10.68 21.91 13.41
C VAL A 196 10.94 22.00 14.91
N ILE A 197 10.05 21.43 15.72
CA ILE A 197 10.33 21.19 17.13
C ILE A 197 11.11 19.86 17.14
N PRO A 198 12.45 19.90 17.18
CA PRO A 198 13.21 18.68 17.37
C PRO A 198 12.81 18.15 18.75
N ASN A 199 12.33 16.90 18.80
CA ASN A 199 12.02 16.17 20.02
C ASN A 199 10.71 16.52 20.73
N LEU A 200 9.58 16.67 20.01
CA LEU A 200 8.26 16.76 20.66
C LEU A 200 7.94 15.53 21.50
N LEU A 201 8.45 14.35 21.13
CA LEU A 201 8.27 13.09 21.83
C LEU A 201 9.51 12.21 21.65
N SER A 202 10.08 11.76 22.75
CA SER A 202 11.22 10.84 22.73
C SER A 202 11.11 9.78 23.82
N VAL A 203 11.78 8.66 23.59
CA VAL A 203 11.93 7.56 24.58
C VAL A 203 13.42 7.35 24.82
N SER A 204 13.86 7.38 26.07
CA SER A 204 15.26 7.23 26.44
C SER A 204 15.42 6.38 27.71
N PRO A 205 16.36 5.41 27.75
CA PRO A 205 17.21 5.00 26.64
C PRO A 205 16.44 4.32 25.51
N ASN A 206 17.00 4.34 24.29
CA ASN A 206 16.49 3.55 23.17
C ASN A 206 17.69 2.91 22.45
N PRO A 207 17.87 1.59 22.54
CA PRO A 207 16.99 0.58 23.11
C PRO A 207 16.73 0.71 24.63
N VAL A 208 15.51 0.33 25.04
CA VAL A 208 15.13 0.23 26.44
C VAL A 208 15.69 -1.06 27.01
N ASN A 209 16.61 -0.94 27.97
CA ASN A 209 17.18 -2.05 28.69
C ASN A 209 16.62 -2.07 30.13
N ALA A 210 16.59 -3.23 30.75
CA ALA A 210 16.19 -3.42 32.16
C ALA A 210 14.85 -2.78 32.58
N GLY A 211 13.93 -2.57 31.62
CA GLY A 211 12.55 -2.24 31.91
C GLY A 211 12.23 -0.80 32.33
N THR A 212 13.20 0.12 32.28
CA THR A 212 12.94 1.53 32.61
C THR A 212 13.24 2.43 31.43
N ALA A 213 12.25 3.20 30.99
CA ALA A 213 12.43 4.25 30.01
C ALA A 213 11.72 5.53 30.46
N ALA A 214 12.33 6.65 30.15
CA ALA A 214 11.68 7.96 30.24
C ALA A 214 11.06 8.31 28.91
N VAL A 215 9.81 8.72 28.93
CA VAL A 215 9.12 9.32 27.82
C VAL A 215 9.09 10.83 28.02
N SER A 216 9.80 11.56 27.19
CA SER A 216 9.88 13.02 27.26
C SER A 216 9.04 13.63 26.16
N PHE A 217 8.25 14.66 26.48
CA PHE A 217 7.43 15.38 25.53
C PHE A 217 7.28 16.85 25.91
N LYS A 218 6.89 17.68 24.95
CA LYS A 218 6.64 19.11 25.15
C LYS A 218 5.22 19.47 24.76
N LEU A 219 4.58 20.32 25.55
CA LEU A 219 3.26 20.86 25.29
C LEU A 219 3.32 22.38 25.12
N ASP A 220 2.66 22.90 24.09
CA ASP A 220 2.51 24.34 23.84
C ASP A 220 1.33 24.95 24.61
N LYS A 221 0.44 24.12 25.15
CA LYS A 221 -0.71 24.49 25.98
C LYS A 221 -1.04 23.37 26.97
N ALA A 222 -1.68 23.71 28.06
CA ALA A 222 -2.17 22.71 29.01
C ALA A 222 -3.17 21.75 28.34
N ALA A 223 -3.02 20.46 28.57
CA ALA A 223 -3.83 19.41 27.95
C ALA A 223 -3.94 18.17 28.81
N GLN A 224 -5.02 17.40 28.62
CA GLN A 224 -5.09 16.04 29.10
C GLN A 224 -4.27 15.14 28.18
N VAL A 225 -3.28 14.45 28.75
CA VAL A 225 -2.27 13.70 28.00
C VAL A 225 -2.50 12.21 28.15
N GLN A 226 -2.44 11.51 27.03
CA GLN A 226 -2.47 10.06 26.92
C GLN A 226 -1.33 9.58 26.01
N LEU A 227 -0.74 8.44 26.36
CA LEU A 227 0.23 7.77 25.51
C LEU A 227 -0.33 6.39 25.12
N ILE A 228 -0.25 6.09 23.84
CA ILE A 228 -0.67 4.80 23.29
C ILE A 228 0.56 4.10 22.72
N ILE A 229 0.83 2.89 23.20
CA ILE A 229 1.92 2.05 22.68
C ILE A 229 1.30 0.96 21.82
N SER A 230 1.82 0.81 20.61
CA SER A 230 1.41 -0.21 19.65
C SER A 230 2.60 -1.05 19.20
N ASP A 231 2.36 -2.29 18.83
CA ASP A 231 3.33 -3.15 18.14
C ASP A 231 3.52 -2.72 16.66
N VAL A 232 4.40 -3.42 15.95
CA VAL A 232 4.68 -3.15 14.52
C VAL A 232 3.49 -3.45 13.59
N TYR A 233 2.50 -4.20 14.06
CA TYR A 233 1.28 -4.50 13.33
C TYR A 233 0.17 -3.49 13.58
N GLY A 234 0.41 -2.50 14.49
CA GLY A 234 -0.55 -1.47 14.85
C GLY A 234 -1.51 -1.86 15.99
N ASN A 235 -1.37 -3.06 16.57
CA ASN A 235 -2.17 -3.45 17.73
C ASN A 235 -1.76 -2.65 18.95
N THR A 236 -2.72 -2.07 19.66
CA THR A 236 -2.45 -1.37 20.93
C THR A 236 -2.07 -2.38 22.00
N VAL A 237 -0.84 -2.27 22.53
CA VAL A 237 -0.31 -3.14 23.58
C VAL A 237 -0.34 -2.47 24.95
N SER A 238 -0.42 -1.14 25.00
CA SER A 238 -0.55 -0.41 26.26
C SER A 238 -1.18 0.96 26.07
N PHE A 239 -1.90 1.39 27.10
CA PHE A 239 -2.51 2.72 27.20
C PHE A 239 -2.12 3.35 28.53
N ILE A 240 -1.55 4.55 28.49
CA ILE A 240 -1.05 5.29 29.64
C ILE A 240 -1.79 6.61 29.73
N ASN A 241 -2.52 6.83 30.82
CA ASN A 241 -3.14 8.12 31.11
C ASN A 241 -2.20 8.96 31.97
N ALA A 242 -1.58 9.98 31.36
CA ALA A 242 -0.68 10.89 32.06
C ALA A 242 -1.42 12.06 32.75
N GLY A 243 -2.75 12.11 32.65
CA GLY A 243 -3.57 13.15 33.28
C GLY A 243 -3.43 14.53 32.64
N ASN A 244 -3.85 15.57 33.38
CA ASN A 244 -3.71 16.95 32.95
C ASN A 244 -2.26 17.43 33.16
N GLN A 245 -1.66 17.89 32.06
CA GLN A 245 -0.31 18.44 32.04
C GLN A 245 -0.36 19.91 31.68
N VAL A 246 0.49 20.71 32.30
CA VAL A 246 0.61 22.15 32.00
C VAL A 246 1.46 22.39 30.75
N ILE A 247 1.53 23.61 30.26
CA ILE A 247 2.48 24.01 29.22
C ILE A 247 3.93 23.74 29.66
N GLY A 248 4.76 23.26 28.76
CA GLY A 248 6.19 23.05 28.98
C GLY A 248 6.68 21.65 28.64
N GLU A 249 7.87 21.34 29.13
CA GLU A 249 8.52 20.05 28.94
C GLU A 249 8.14 19.09 30.08
N HIS A 250 7.84 17.85 29.71
CA HIS A 250 7.43 16.80 30.62
C HIS A 250 8.27 15.55 30.43
N GLN A 251 8.50 14.83 31.51
CA GLN A 251 9.12 13.52 31.48
C GLN A 251 8.34 12.60 32.41
N ILE A 252 7.90 11.47 31.89
CA ILE A 252 7.24 10.42 32.66
C ILE A 252 7.97 9.09 32.48
N ARG A 253 7.87 8.22 33.46
CA ARG A 253 8.45 6.85 33.46
C ARG A 253 7.34 5.83 33.64
N PRO A 254 6.66 5.47 32.52
CA PRO A 254 5.54 4.56 32.63
C PRO A 254 6.00 3.14 32.99
N SER A 255 5.40 2.56 34.00
CA SER A 255 5.66 1.18 34.43
C SER A 255 5.26 0.15 33.37
N GLU A 256 4.39 0.54 32.47
CA GLU A 256 3.89 -0.27 31.35
C GLU A 256 4.99 -0.66 30.39
N VAL A 257 5.98 0.22 30.18
CA VAL A 257 7.15 -0.07 29.32
C VAL A 257 7.97 -1.23 29.89
N ALA A 258 8.03 -1.37 31.23
CA ALA A 258 8.71 -2.48 31.88
C ALA A 258 8.07 -3.85 31.61
N ARG A 259 6.81 -3.88 31.21
CA ARG A 259 6.06 -5.12 30.94
C ARG A 259 6.14 -5.57 29.48
N LEU A 260 6.64 -4.72 28.58
CA LEU A 260 6.79 -5.05 27.16
C LEU A 260 7.85 -6.13 26.98
N GLY A 261 7.60 -7.06 26.06
CA GLY A 261 8.59 -8.04 25.59
C GLY A 261 9.66 -7.40 24.71
N ASN A 262 10.69 -8.18 24.34
CA ASN A 262 11.66 -7.72 23.32
C ASN A 262 10.95 -7.46 22.01
N GLY A 263 11.25 -6.31 21.38
CA GLY A 263 10.58 -5.95 20.14
C GLY A 263 10.68 -4.47 19.81
N VAL A 264 10.07 -4.12 18.67
CA VAL A 264 9.95 -2.73 18.19
C VAL A 264 8.52 -2.25 18.45
N TYR A 265 8.41 -1.07 19.02
CA TYR A 265 7.15 -0.46 19.39
C TYR A 265 7.04 0.97 18.88
N VAL A 266 5.81 1.41 18.71
CA VAL A 266 5.47 2.79 18.36
C VAL A 266 4.70 3.41 19.52
N ILE A 267 5.13 4.57 20.01
CA ILE A 267 4.41 5.34 21.02
C ILE A 267 3.83 6.61 20.38
N LYS A 268 2.56 6.88 20.68
CA LYS A 268 1.82 8.06 20.22
C LYS A 268 1.48 8.94 21.43
N LEU A 269 1.71 10.24 21.28
CA LEU A 269 1.30 11.26 22.23
C LEU A 269 -0.04 11.86 21.78
N ILE A 270 -1.05 11.71 22.62
CA ILE A 270 -2.38 12.30 22.44
C ILE A 270 -2.58 13.39 23.49
N ALA A 271 -2.95 14.60 23.10
CA ALA A 271 -3.25 15.69 23.99
C ALA A 271 -4.63 16.26 23.65
N SER A 272 -5.54 16.26 24.63
CA SER A 272 -6.94 16.67 24.47
C SER A 272 -7.63 16.03 23.25
N GLY A 273 -7.39 14.72 23.03
CA GLY A 273 -7.96 13.94 21.93
C GLY A 273 -7.26 14.12 20.57
N GLN A 274 -6.23 14.96 20.45
CA GLN A 274 -5.46 15.15 19.23
C GLN A 274 -4.07 14.50 19.33
N GLN A 275 -3.64 13.80 18.27
CA GLN A 275 -2.30 13.25 18.20
C GLN A 275 -1.29 14.38 17.94
N LEU A 276 -0.36 14.59 18.87
CA LEU A 276 0.72 15.59 18.75
C LEU A 276 2.02 15.02 18.24
N GLY A 277 2.30 13.75 18.53
CA GLY A 277 3.58 13.16 18.12
C GLY A 277 3.53 11.64 18.09
N THR A 278 4.51 11.07 17.40
CA THR A 278 4.73 9.62 17.32
C THR A 278 6.23 9.38 17.24
N THR A 279 6.73 8.40 18.00
CA THR A 279 8.12 7.94 17.89
C THR A 279 8.21 6.43 18.04
N ARG A 280 9.28 5.85 17.50
CA ARG A 280 9.58 4.42 17.58
C ARG A 280 10.66 4.18 18.66
N PHE A 281 10.50 3.11 19.41
CA PHE A 281 11.53 2.65 20.33
C PHE A 281 11.67 1.12 20.31
N VAL A 282 12.80 0.64 20.77
CA VAL A 282 13.14 -0.77 20.82
C VAL A 282 13.24 -1.19 22.29
N VAL A 283 12.67 -2.35 22.63
CA VAL A 283 12.88 -3.01 23.93
C VAL A 283 13.80 -4.18 23.71
N ASN A 284 14.89 -4.22 24.48
CA ASN A 284 15.88 -5.31 24.48
C ASN A 284 16.31 -5.59 25.94
N LYS A 285 15.75 -6.65 26.50
CA LYS A 285 16.00 -7.08 27.89
C LYS A 285 16.95 -8.24 27.97
#